data_35f602aba93f52748a6baee16ef51dd9
#
_entry.id   35f602aba93f52748a6baee16ef51dd9
#
_cell.length_a   1.000
_cell.length_b   1.000
_cell.length_c   1.000
_cell.angle_alpha   90.00
_cell.angle_beta   90.00
_cell.angle_gamma   90.00
#
_symmetry.space_group_name_H-M   'P 1'
#
loop_
_entity.id
_entity.type
_entity.pdbx_description
1 polymer ?
#
loop_
_entity_poly.entity_id
_entity_poly.type
_entity_poly.pdbx_seq_one_letter_code
_entity_poly.pdbx_strand_id
1 'polypeptide(L)'
;MRYNVKDTTKITDDYTKQLLRARGIEDIEHFLNPTEEHSLQSWNDLYDMEDCVKGMIATLELDKPHLALVVDCDVDGFTSAAILYQYIKDIKPNAEIDYYLHDGKQHGLSDTYNKILDKDEHYSLCLVPDAGSNDFEYIEKLGEHFTPTLILDHHIIEDSDKISDWCFIVNNQASPNYKNKDLSGAGITYQFCRALDNYLGRDEAHKYIDLAALGICADMMSALSEENQYFWHEGFTHINNFFFKTLCEKQEYSMGGKINPTTVAFYIVPMINAMIRVGTMDEKDRLFRAFINGEELVPSGKRGAKGTMEKVAIESARECTNAKAHQDKKKNEIVERLEIKIAKHDLLENKVLFIRLDDDDDFPAELNGLVAMQLASKYNRPTIVARLNDEGYIRGSARGLNQSELASFKTFLNNTDLFEYTIGHDNAFGISIKNSDLANFHKIANQELSNIDFGENVYSVDFERYPTQSDLKEIIFNVASYDYVWGQQNSEPIIAVKDMVVRPEDIQCIGRNKDTLKIEKNGIVYIKFFAKDIIFDLMQIKNDMKITIVGTANMNEWMGNITPQIFIKDIEIKEIDALAF
;
A
#
# COMPACT_ATOMS: atom_id res chain seq x y z
N MET A 1 24.83 7.67 10.46
CA MET A 1 24.07 7.86 9.21
C MET A 1 25.04 8.08 8.05
N ARG A 2 24.90 7.31 6.95
CA ARG A 2 25.62 7.55 5.68
C ARG A 2 24.60 7.89 4.58
N TYR A 3 25.04 8.64 3.58
CA TYR A 3 24.24 8.88 2.39
C TYR A 3 25.10 9.07 1.14
N ASN A 4 24.52 8.67 0.01
CA ASN A 4 25.07 8.90 -1.31
C ASN A 4 24.21 9.93 -2.03
N VAL A 5 24.83 10.97 -2.59
CA VAL A 5 24.13 12.00 -3.35
C VAL A 5 23.98 11.51 -4.79
N LYS A 6 22.76 11.49 -5.30
CA LYS A 6 22.51 11.29 -6.74
C LYS A 6 23.02 12.51 -7.48
N ASP A 7 23.72 12.30 -8.59
CA ASP A 7 24.29 13.42 -9.36
C ASP A 7 23.20 14.22 -10.09
N THR A 8 22.63 15.21 -9.40
CA THR A 8 21.65 16.17 -9.92
C THR A 8 22.29 17.54 -10.18
N THR A 9 23.53 17.59 -10.61
CA THR A 9 24.46 18.71 -10.49
C THR A 9 24.22 19.94 -11.36
N LYS A 10 23.20 20.02 -12.21
CA LYS A 10 22.89 21.23 -12.99
C LYS A 10 21.39 21.47 -13.07
N ILE A 11 20.86 21.98 -12.00
CA ILE A 11 19.45 22.35 -11.94
C ILE A 11 19.36 23.85 -12.23
N THR A 12 18.73 24.18 -13.36
CA THR A 12 18.55 25.57 -13.82
C THR A 12 17.11 26.04 -13.74
N ASP A 13 16.16 25.12 -13.51
CA ASP A 13 14.72 25.38 -13.51
C ASP A 13 13.99 24.60 -12.39
N ASP A 14 12.83 24.03 -12.67
CA ASP A 14 11.99 23.27 -11.75
C ASP A 14 12.69 21.98 -11.29
N TYR A 15 12.99 21.89 -9.99
CA TYR A 15 13.72 20.77 -9.38
C TYR A 15 12.95 19.44 -9.50
N THR A 16 11.63 19.49 -9.36
CA THR A 16 10.79 18.29 -9.48
C THR A 16 10.76 17.80 -10.92
N LYS A 17 10.59 18.67 -11.89
CA LYS A 17 10.61 18.29 -13.32
C LYS A 17 11.94 17.64 -13.72
N GLN A 18 13.05 18.14 -13.23
CA GLN A 18 14.35 17.53 -13.51
C GLN A 18 14.52 16.16 -12.84
N LEU A 19 14.03 16.01 -11.62
CA LEU A 19 14.04 14.73 -10.93
C LEU A 19 13.20 13.69 -11.67
N LEU A 20 12.01 14.07 -12.13
CA LEU A 20 11.13 13.19 -12.90
C LEU A 20 11.78 12.76 -14.22
N ARG A 21 12.47 13.68 -14.94
CA ARG A 21 13.28 13.31 -16.12
C ARG A 21 14.36 12.29 -15.79
N ALA A 22 15.09 12.50 -14.68
CA ALA A 22 16.11 11.56 -14.23
C ALA A 22 15.55 10.18 -13.84
N ARG A 23 14.25 10.10 -13.53
CA ARG A 23 13.51 8.87 -13.24
C ARG A 23 12.87 8.24 -14.50
N GLY A 24 13.10 8.81 -15.68
CA GLY A 24 12.64 8.27 -16.96
C GLY A 24 11.28 8.78 -17.43
N ILE A 25 10.71 9.80 -16.82
CA ILE A 25 9.47 10.43 -17.30
C ILE A 25 9.81 11.34 -18.48
N GLU A 26 9.30 10.99 -19.65
CA GLU A 26 9.56 11.72 -20.92
C GLU A 26 8.64 12.94 -21.04
N ASP A 27 7.33 12.75 -20.88
CA ASP A 27 6.32 13.81 -20.95
C ASP A 27 5.91 14.29 -19.57
N ILE A 28 6.67 15.24 -19.04
CA ILE A 28 6.47 15.74 -17.69
C ILE A 28 5.23 16.59 -17.54
N GLU A 29 4.86 17.35 -18.58
CA GLU A 29 3.69 18.24 -18.48
C GLU A 29 2.40 17.43 -18.36
N HIS A 30 2.24 16.36 -19.16
CA HIS A 30 1.10 15.45 -19.02
C HIS A 30 1.17 14.61 -17.76
N PHE A 31 2.37 14.20 -17.33
CA PHE A 31 2.54 13.45 -16.08
C PHE A 31 2.13 14.28 -14.84
N LEU A 32 2.46 15.58 -14.81
CA LEU A 32 2.09 16.48 -13.73
C LEU A 32 0.65 16.99 -13.82
N ASN A 33 0.07 17.02 -15.02
CA ASN A 33 -1.30 17.46 -15.27
C ASN A 33 -2.02 16.41 -16.14
N PRO A 34 -2.25 15.21 -15.59
CA PRO A 34 -2.81 14.11 -16.35
C PRO A 34 -4.26 14.42 -16.79
N THR A 35 -4.60 14.03 -18.00
CA THR A 35 -5.95 14.17 -18.55
C THR A 35 -6.43 12.84 -19.12
N GLU A 36 -7.74 12.66 -19.21
CA GLU A 36 -8.30 11.43 -19.78
C GLU A 36 -7.76 11.14 -21.18
N GLU A 37 -7.70 12.16 -22.03
CA GLU A 37 -7.28 12.02 -23.45
C GLU A 37 -5.82 11.54 -23.59
N HIS A 38 -4.92 12.00 -22.72
CA HIS A 38 -3.49 11.74 -22.85
C HIS A 38 -3.01 10.58 -21.98
N SER A 39 -3.55 10.48 -20.75
CA SER A 39 -2.98 9.61 -19.73
C SER A 39 -3.72 8.28 -19.58
N LEU A 40 -5.04 8.28 -19.80
CA LEU A 40 -5.84 7.07 -19.70
C LEU A 40 -5.74 6.24 -20.97
N GLN A 41 -5.28 5.01 -20.83
CA GLN A 41 -5.11 4.13 -21.99
C GLN A 41 -6.44 3.67 -22.57
N SER A 42 -6.41 3.28 -23.85
CA SER A 42 -7.58 2.73 -24.51
C SER A 42 -7.90 1.35 -23.95
N TRP A 43 -9.13 1.16 -23.51
CA TRP A 43 -9.63 -0.16 -23.12
C TRP A 43 -9.58 -1.18 -24.27
N ASN A 44 -9.57 -0.74 -25.55
CA ASN A 44 -9.39 -1.62 -26.72
C ASN A 44 -8.02 -2.31 -26.78
N ASP A 45 -7.02 -1.81 -26.06
CA ASP A 45 -5.69 -2.41 -26.00
C ASP A 45 -5.63 -3.58 -25.01
N LEU A 46 -6.66 -3.76 -24.19
CA LEU A 46 -6.85 -4.94 -23.34
C LEU A 46 -7.40 -6.10 -24.20
N TYR A 47 -6.65 -7.20 -24.21
CA TYR A 47 -7.01 -8.38 -24.97
C TYR A 47 -8.35 -8.95 -24.50
N ASP A 48 -9.15 -9.47 -25.42
CA ASP A 48 -10.50 -10.04 -25.20
C ASP A 48 -11.54 -9.10 -24.58
N MET A 49 -11.24 -7.81 -24.38
CA MET A 49 -12.18 -6.84 -23.82
C MET A 49 -13.51 -6.79 -24.58
N GLU A 50 -13.46 -6.80 -25.90
CA GLU A 50 -14.67 -6.73 -26.74
C GLU A 50 -15.59 -7.94 -26.53
N ASP A 51 -15.03 -9.15 -26.46
CA ASP A 51 -15.80 -10.38 -26.27
C ASP A 51 -16.36 -10.48 -24.82
N CYS A 52 -15.59 -10.03 -23.84
CA CYS A 52 -16.04 -9.90 -22.45
C CYS A 52 -17.23 -8.93 -22.32
N VAL A 53 -17.15 -7.77 -23.00
CA VAL A 53 -18.23 -6.78 -23.05
C VAL A 53 -19.48 -7.35 -23.71
N LYS A 54 -19.34 -8.04 -24.85
CA LYS A 54 -20.47 -8.69 -25.53
C LYS A 54 -21.14 -9.76 -24.66
N GLY A 55 -20.34 -10.59 -23.98
CA GLY A 55 -20.84 -11.58 -23.03
C GLY A 55 -21.63 -10.96 -21.89
N MET A 56 -21.12 -9.86 -21.32
CA MET A 56 -21.83 -9.11 -20.27
C MET A 56 -23.12 -8.48 -20.79
N ILE A 57 -23.12 -7.86 -21.97
CA ILE A 57 -24.33 -7.27 -22.58
C ILE A 57 -25.37 -8.35 -22.81
N ALA A 58 -24.99 -9.51 -23.39
CA ALA A 58 -25.92 -10.62 -23.59
C ALA A 58 -26.53 -11.11 -22.28
N THR A 59 -25.76 -11.13 -21.20
CA THR A 59 -26.24 -11.46 -19.87
C THR A 59 -27.24 -10.41 -19.35
N LEU A 60 -26.94 -9.13 -19.52
CA LEU A 60 -27.81 -8.03 -19.08
C LEU A 60 -29.10 -7.90 -19.90
N GLU A 61 -29.13 -8.44 -21.12
CA GLU A 61 -30.35 -8.49 -21.96
C GLU A 61 -31.38 -9.50 -21.43
N LEU A 62 -30.99 -10.45 -20.57
CA LEU A 62 -31.92 -11.34 -19.89
C LEU A 62 -32.97 -10.54 -19.11
N ASP A 63 -34.18 -11.11 -19.01
CA ASP A 63 -35.31 -10.46 -18.31
C ASP A 63 -34.97 -10.21 -16.83
N LYS A 64 -34.39 -11.21 -16.18
CA LYS A 64 -33.88 -11.17 -14.80
C LYS A 64 -32.47 -11.78 -14.75
N PRO A 65 -31.42 -11.02 -15.05
CA PRO A 65 -30.08 -11.54 -14.91
C PRO A 65 -29.76 -11.75 -13.42
N HIS A 66 -29.32 -12.97 -13.05
CA HIS A 66 -28.88 -13.32 -11.72
C HIS A 66 -27.37 -13.57 -11.75
N LEU A 67 -26.61 -12.78 -11.00
CA LEU A 67 -25.17 -12.73 -11.05
C LEU A 67 -24.56 -13.15 -9.71
N ALA A 68 -23.50 -13.96 -9.75
CA ALA A 68 -22.63 -14.17 -8.60
C ALA A 68 -21.44 -13.19 -8.68
N LEU A 69 -21.11 -12.51 -7.60
CA LEU A 69 -19.98 -11.59 -7.53
C LEU A 69 -19.03 -12.02 -6.41
N VAL A 70 -17.80 -12.37 -6.75
CA VAL A 70 -16.77 -12.69 -5.77
C VAL A 70 -16.06 -11.40 -5.35
N VAL A 71 -15.88 -11.22 -4.05
CA VAL A 71 -15.19 -10.05 -3.47
C VAL A 71 -13.88 -10.52 -2.88
N ASP A 72 -12.77 -10.21 -3.54
CA ASP A 72 -11.46 -10.65 -3.07
C ASP A 72 -11.06 -10.03 -1.73
N CYS A 73 -10.10 -10.64 -1.01
CA CYS A 73 -9.88 -10.43 0.42
C CYS A 73 -8.92 -9.28 0.77
N ASP A 74 -8.91 -8.22 -0.04
CA ASP A 74 -8.18 -6.98 0.24
C ASP A 74 -8.92 -5.73 -0.27
N VAL A 75 -8.28 -4.56 -0.20
CA VAL A 75 -8.94 -3.30 -0.58
C VAL A 75 -9.17 -3.21 -2.08
N ASP A 76 -8.25 -3.73 -2.91
CA ASP A 76 -8.41 -3.72 -4.37
C ASP A 76 -9.60 -4.60 -4.78
N GLY A 77 -9.71 -5.81 -4.20
CA GLY A 77 -10.85 -6.70 -4.42
C GLY A 77 -12.18 -6.09 -3.98
N PHE A 78 -12.23 -5.44 -2.81
CA PHE A 78 -13.44 -4.75 -2.34
C PHE A 78 -13.83 -3.59 -3.24
N THR A 79 -12.86 -2.77 -3.70
CA THR A 79 -13.15 -1.64 -4.59
C THR A 79 -13.52 -2.09 -5.98
N SER A 80 -12.85 -3.10 -6.53
CA SER A 80 -13.17 -3.73 -7.82
C SER A 80 -14.60 -4.26 -7.85
N ALA A 81 -14.96 -5.05 -6.83
CA ALA A 81 -16.30 -5.61 -6.70
C ALA A 81 -17.36 -4.50 -6.49
N ALA A 82 -17.04 -3.45 -5.72
CA ALA A 82 -17.96 -2.34 -5.48
C ALA A 82 -18.21 -1.51 -6.75
N ILE A 83 -17.17 -1.25 -7.57
CA ILE A 83 -17.31 -0.60 -8.88
C ILE A 83 -18.28 -1.40 -9.74
N LEU A 84 -18.01 -2.70 -9.91
CA LEU A 84 -18.80 -3.55 -10.79
C LEU A 84 -20.24 -3.69 -10.31
N TYR A 85 -20.45 -3.91 -9.01
CA TYR A 85 -21.78 -4.00 -8.40
C TYR A 85 -22.62 -2.75 -8.67
N GLN A 86 -22.07 -1.58 -8.34
CA GLN A 86 -22.81 -0.31 -8.46
C GLN A 86 -23.04 0.05 -9.93
N TYR A 87 -22.05 -0.14 -10.79
CA TYR A 87 -22.16 0.09 -12.22
C TYR A 87 -23.27 -0.78 -12.84
N ILE A 88 -23.30 -2.08 -12.55
CA ILE A 88 -24.38 -2.98 -13.02
C ILE A 88 -25.74 -2.51 -12.51
N LYS A 89 -25.84 -2.11 -11.25
CA LYS A 89 -27.10 -1.59 -10.69
C LYS A 89 -27.56 -0.28 -11.34
N ASP A 90 -26.64 0.58 -11.75
CA ASP A 90 -26.97 1.83 -12.47
C ASP A 90 -27.48 1.54 -13.88
N ILE A 91 -26.91 0.57 -14.60
CA ILE A 91 -27.31 0.27 -15.98
C ILE A 91 -28.46 -0.74 -16.07
N LYS A 92 -28.60 -1.64 -15.10
CA LYS A 92 -29.63 -2.69 -15.02
C LYS A 92 -30.15 -2.83 -13.57
N PRO A 93 -31.02 -1.93 -13.08
CA PRO A 93 -31.48 -1.92 -11.68
C PRO A 93 -32.16 -3.21 -11.21
N ASN A 94 -32.77 -3.97 -12.13
CA ASN A 94 -33.44 -5.24 -11.84
C ASN A 94 -32.51 -6.47 -11.92
N ALA A 95 -31.21 -6.32 -12.17
CA ALA A 95 -30.26 -7.43 -12.02
C ALA A 95 -30.18 -7.87 -10.55
N GLU A 96 -30.28 -9.16 -10.30
CA GLU A 96 -30.03 -9.74 -8.99
C GLU A 96 -28.54 -10.06 -8.88
N ILE A 97 -27.90 -9.63 -7.79
CA ILE A 97 -26.46 -9.84 -7.58
C ILE A 97 -26.27 -10.37 -6.16
N ASP A 98 -25.87 -11.62 -6.06
CA ASP A 98 -25.37 -12.21 -4.82
C ASP A 98 -23.86 -12.02 -4.74
N TYR A 99 -23.36 -11.47 -3.64
CA TYR A 99 -21.91 -11.33 -3.46
C TYR A 99 -21.36 -12.31 -2.43
N TYR A 100 -20.14 -12.76 -2.62
CA TYR A 100 -19.46 -13.77 -1.83
C TYR A 100 -18.18 -13.21 -1.25
N LEU A 101 -18.12 -13.12 0.08
CA LEU A 101 -16.96 -12.69 0.85
C LEU A 101 -16.16 -13.90 1.33
N HIS A 102 -14.83 -13.73 1.39
CA HIS A 102 -13.92 -14.70 1.97
C HIS A 102 -13.91 -14.65 3.51
N ASP A 103 -13.91 -15.81 4.16
CA ASP A 103 -13.82 -15.88 5.62
C ASP A 103 -12.39 -15.63 6.12
N GLY A 104 -11.36 -15.97 5.33
CA GLY A 104 -9.94 -15.81 5.64
C GLY A 104 -9.18 -14.97 4.62
N LYS A 105 -7.99 -15.45 4.28
CA LYS A 105 -7.09 -14.87 3.26
C LYS A 105 -7.11 -15.65 1.94
N GLN A 106 -8.18 -16.31 1.67
CA GLN A 106 -8.36 -16.97 0.38
C GLN A 106 -8.58 -15.91 -0.69
N HIS A 107 -8.20 -16.25 -1.93
CA HIS A 107 -8.36 -15.40 -3.09
C HIS A 107 -9.18 -16.12 -4.16
N GLY A 108 -9.89 -15.36 -4.97
CA GLY A 108 -10.61 -15.85 -6.12
C GLY A 108 -11.72 -16.85 -5.75
N LEU A 109 -11.77 -17.97 -6.48
CA LEU A 109 -12.86 -18.96 -6.37
C LEU A 109 -12.61 -20.06 -5.33
N SER A 110 -11.44 -20.15 -4.73
CA SER A 110 -10.99 -21.32 -3.96
C SER A 110 -11.93 -21.78 -2.84
N ASP A 111 -12.56 -20.88 -2.11
CA ASP A 111 -13.52 -21.18 -1.04
C ASP A 111 -14.96 -20.70 -1.34
N THR A 112 -15.14 -19.95 -2.42
CA THR A 112 -16.44 -19.38 -2.81
C THR A 112 -17.19 -20.24 -3.82
N TYR A 113 -16.48 -20.99 -4.68
CA TYR A 113 -17.12 -21.78 -5.76
C TYR A 113 -18.15 -22.78 -5.24
N ASN A 114 -17.92 -23.47 -4.12
CA ASN A 114 -18.89 -24.37 -3.52
C ASN A 114 -20.15 -23.63 -3.05
N LYS A 115 -19.98 -22.44 -2.45
CA LYS A 115 -21.10 -21.60 -2.00
C LYS A 115 -21.95 -21.13 -3.18
N ILE A 116 -21.31 -20.89 -4.34
CA ILE A 116 -21.98 -20.53 -5.60
C ILE A 116 -22.78 -21.73 -6.13
N LEU A 117 -22.17 -22.93 -6.14
CA LEU A 117 -22.82 -24.15 -6.62
C LEU A 117 -23.95 -24.66 -5.70
N ASP A 118 -23.88 -24.38 -4.40
CA ASP A 118 -24.88 -24.81 -3.41
C ASP A 118 -26.21 -24.04 -3.52
N LYS A 119 -26.29 -23.02 -4.38
CA LYS A 119 -27.53 -22.30 -4.66
C LYS A 119 -28.46 -23.15 -5.54
N ASP A 120 -29.74 -23.18 -5.20
CA ASP A 120 -30.78 -23.88 -5.97
C ASP A 120 -31.01 -23.25 -7.37
N GLU A 121 -30.65 -21.99 -7.56
CA GLU A 121 -30.81 -21.23 -8.79
C GLU A 121 -29.45 -21.05 -9.50
N HIS A 122 -29.43 -21.25 -10.82
CA HIS A 122 -28.24 -21.04 -11.64
C HIS A 122 -27.95 -19.55 -11.83
N TYR A 123 -26.70 -19.17 -11.70
CA TYR A 123 -26.25 -17.84 -12.06
C TYR A 123 -26.10 -17.69 -13.57
N SER A 124 -26.54 -16.55 -14.11
CA SER A 124 -26.36 -16.20 -15.51
C SER A 124 -24.89 -15.95 -15.84
N LEU A 125 -24.11 -15.45 -14.86
CA LEU A 125 -22.68 -15.16 -14.97
C LEU A 125 -22.06 -15.06 -13.56
N CYS A 126 -20.88 -15.62 -13.37
CA CYS A 126 -20.03 -15.40 -12.20
C CYS A 126 -19.01 -14.30 -12.51
N LEU A 127 -18.92 -13.29 -11.66
CA LEU A 127 -18.04 -12.13 -11.79
C LEU A 127 -16.90 -12.23 -10.77
N VAL A 128 -15.66 -12.22 -11.22
CA VAL A 128 -14.47 -12.34 -10.38
C VAL A 128 -13.52 -11.18 -10.69
N PRO A 129 -13.78 -9.98 -10.14
CA PRO A 129 -12.85 -8.87 -10.26
C PRO A 129 -11.68 -9.03 -9.28
N ASP A 130 -10.48 -8.64 -9.72
CA ASP A 130 -9.21 -8.63 -8.97
C ASP A 130 -8.66 -10.01 -8.59
N ALA A 131 -9.18 -11.08 -9.15
CA ALA A 131 -8.72 -12.44 -8.90
C ALA A 131 -9.15 -13.39 -10.01
N GLY A 132 -8.73 -14.64 -9.90
CA GLY A 132 -9.27 -15.74 -10.71
C GLY A 132 -8.47 -16.09 -11.95
N SER A 133 -7.43 -15.33 -12.32
CA SER A 133 -6.61 -15.59 -13.52
C SER A 133 -5.98 -17.00 -13.57
N ASN A 134 -5.89 -17.68 -12.43
CA ASN A 134 -5.32 -19.04 -12.32
C ASN A 134 -6.30 -20.07 -11.72
N ASP A 135 -7.57 -19.73 -11.58
CA ASP A 135 -8.61 -20.56 -10.95
C ASP A 135 -9.27 -21.56 -11.92
N PHE A 136 -8.50 -22.07 -12.90
CA PHE A 136 -8.98 -22.88 -14.02
C PHE A 136 -9.86 -24.06 -13.59
N GLU A 137 -9.49 -24.78 -12.54
CA GLU A 137 -10.25 -25.95 -12.05
C GLU A 137 -11.62 -25.56 -11.50
N TYR A 138 -11.72 -24.41 -10.81
CA TYR A 138 -12.98 -23.93 -10.24
C TYR A 138 -13.90 -23.35 -11.32
N ILE A 139 -13.33 -22.66 -12.30
CA ILE A 139 -14.05 -22.13 -13.47
C ILE A 139 -14.68 -23.28 -14.27
N GLU A 140 -13.92 -24.35 -14.50
CA GLU A 140 -14.43 -25.53 -15.21
C GLU A 140 -15.61 -26.16 -14.47
N LYS A 141 -15.52 -26.30 -13.14
CA LYS A 141 -16.63 -26.80 -12.31
C LYS A 141 -17.87 -25.91 -12.36
N LEU A 142 -17.70 -24.59 -12.36
CA LEU A 142 -18.81 -23.65 -12.56
C LEU A 142 -19.44 -23.81 -13.95
N GLY A 143 -18.61 -23.96 -14.99
CA GLY A 143 -19.03 -24.18 -16.37
C GLY A 143 -19.81 -25.48 -16.57
N GLU A 144 -19.40 -26.57 -15.92
CA GLU A 144 -20.15 -27.85 -15.90
C GLU A 144 -21.57 -27.67 -15.34
N HIS A 145 -21.79 -26.64 -14.52
CA HIS A 145 -23.09 -26.24 -13.99
C HIS A 145 -23.72 -25.06 -14.75
N PHE A 146 -23.27 -24.81 -15.97
CA PHE A 146 -23.78 -23.75 -16.86
C PHE A 146 -23.66 -22.34 -16.30
N THR A 147 -22.65 -22.08 -15.45
CA THR A 147 -22.33 -20.75 -14.93
C THR A 147 -21.02 -20.28 -15.56
N PRO A 148 -21.04 -19.50 -16.65
CA PRO A 148 -19.83 -18.92 -17.22
C PRO A 148 -19.23 -17.90 -16.24
N THR A 149 -17.93 -17.66 -16.38
CA THR A 149 -17.17 -16.79 -15.47
C THR A 149 -16.53 -15.63 -16.23
N LEU A 150 -16.69 -14.41 -15.73
CA LEU A 150 -15.98 -13.20 -16.20
C LEU A 150 -14.94 -12.79 -15.17
N ILE A 151 -13.68 -12.78 -15.60
CA ILE A 151 -12.51 -12.40 -14.82
C ILE A 151 -12.02 -11.03 -15.28
N LEU A 152 -11.81 -10.11 -14.33
CA LEU A 152 -11.25 -8.78 -14.54
C LEU A 152 -10.04 -8.64 -13.61
N ASP A 153 -8.86 -9.09 -14.04
CA ASP A 153 -7.73 -9.32 -13.15
C ASP A 153 -6.41 -8.78 -13.71
N HIS A 154 -5.42 -8.61 -12.85
CA HIS A 154 -4.10 -8.09 -13.18
C HIS A 154 -2.95 -9.05 -12.77
N HIS A 155 -3.26 -10.19 -12.18
CA HIS A 155 -2.26 -11.18 -11.79
C HIS A 155 -1.70 -11.92 -13.00
N ILE A 156 -0.46 -12.40 -12.90
CA ILE A 156 0.20 -13.17 -13.98
C ILE A 156 -0.55 -14.48 -14.20
N ILE A 157 -0.90 -14.75 -15.44
CA ILE A 157 -1.48 -16.04 -15.86
C ILE A 157 -0.32 -17.05 -15.98
N GLU A 158 -0.34 -18.10 -15.16
CA GLU A 158 0.74 -19.09 -15.12
C GLU A 158 0.71 -20.04 -16.31
N ASP A 159 -0.47 -20.42 -16.80
CA ASP A 159 -0.66 -21.39 -17.88
C ASP A 159 -1.89 -21.02 -18.72
N SER A 160 -1.68 -20.25 -19.78
CA SER A 160 -2.77 -19.78 -20.64
C SER A 160 -3.46 -20.92 -21.43
N ASP A 161 -2.81 -22.09 -21.58
CA ASP A 161 -3.40 -23.23 -22.27
C ASP A 161 -4.53 -23.90 -21.46
N LYS A 162 -4.65 -23.54 -20.17
CA LYS A 162 -5.72 -24.03 -19.28
C LYS A 162 -6.94 -23.15 -19.20
N ILE A 163 -6.97 -22.01 -19.88
CA ILE A 163 -8.14 -21.13 -19.89
C ILE A 163 -9.32 -21.90 -20.50
N SER A 164 -10.40 -21.99 -19.72
CA SER A 164 -11.62 -22.72 -20.08
C SER A 164 -12.45 -21.97 -21.10
N ASP A 165 -13.19 -22.69 -21.97
CA ASP A 165 -14.22 -22.12 -22.85
C ASP A 165 -15.38 -21.44 -22.08
N TRP A 166 -15.48 -21.68 -20.77
CA TRP A 166 -16.42 -21.04 -19.87
C TRP A 166 -15.92 -19.74 -19.24
N CYS A 167 -14.69 -19.31 -19.63
CA CYS A 167 -14.04 -18.14 -19.07
C CYS A 167 -13.97 -16.99 -20.07
N PHE A 168 -14.45 -15.84 -19.64
CA PHE A 168 -14.15 -14.54 -20.24
C PHE A 168 -13.12 -13.85 -19.37
N ILE A 169 -11.97 -13.45 -19.89
CA ILE A 169 -10.89 -12.88 -19.09
C ILE A 169 -10.33 -11.60 -19.71
N VAL A 170 -10.31 -10.52 -18.93
CA VAL A 170 -9.57 -9.29 -19.23
C VAL A 170 -8.42 -9.19 -18.25
N ASN A 171 -7.20 -9.15 -18.77
CA ASN A 171 -5.99 -9.07 -17.95
C ASN A 171 -4.91 -8.24 -18.66
N ASN A 172 -4.37 -7.21 -17.96
CA ASN A 172 -3.36 -6.32 -18.54
C ASN A 172 -2.01 -7.04 -18.75
N GLN A 173 -1.66 -8.04 -17.92
CA GLN A 173 -0.42 -8.80 -18.10
C GLN A 173 -0.46 -9.61 -19.40
N ALA A 174 -1.60 -10.19 -19.73
CA ALA A 174 -1.84 -10.96 -20.95
C ALA A 174 -2.11 -10.09 -22.19
N SER A 175 -2.19 -8.77 -22.05
CA SER A 175 -2.55 -7.81 -23.11
C SER A 175 -1.30 -7.11 -23.66
N PRO A 176 -0.69 -7.57 -24.78
CA PRO A 176 0.60 -7.06 -25.26
C PRO A 176 0.58 -5.56 -25.62
N ASN A 177 -0.57 -5.06 -26.09
CA ASN A 177 -0.73 -3.68 -26.51
C ASN A 177 -1.00 -2.71 -25.35
N TYR A 178 -1.50 -3.20 -24.22
CA TYR A 178 -1.74 -2.39 -23.03
C TYR A 178 -0.44 -2.12 -22.31
N LYS A 179 -0.02 -0.86 -22.25
CA LYS A 179 1.33 -0.49 -21.79
C LYS A 179 1.46 -0.54 -20.26
N ASN A 180 0.39 -0.15 -19.54
CA ASN A 180 0.42 -0.13 -18.09
C ASN A 180 0.28 -1.54 -17.51
N LYS A 181 1.40 -2.16 -17.15
CA LYS A 181 1.43 -3.45 -16.46
C LYS A 181 1.24 -3.32 -14.94
N ASP A 182 1.32 -2.11 -14.44
CA ASP A 182 1.12 -1.75 -13.03
C ASP A 182 -0.30 -1.17 -12.81
N LEU A 183 -1.32 -1.71 -13.46
CA LEU A 183 -2.73 -1.38 -13.20
C LEU A 183 -3.35 -2.49 -12.36
N SER A 184 -4.09 -2.14 -11.32
CA SER A 184 -4.73 -3.06 -10.39
C SER A 184 -6.08 -3.60 -10.89
N GLY A 185 -6.66 -4.57 -10.18
CA GLY A 185 -7.99 -5.13 -10.50
C GLY A 185 -9.09 -4.07 -10.53
N ALA A 186 -9.06 -3.07 -9.64
CA ALA A 186 -10.02 -1.95 -9.68
C ALA A 186 -9.84 -1.08 -10.93
N GLY A 187 -8.59 -0.86 -11.37
CA GLY A 187 -8.33 -0.17 -12.62
C GLY A 187 -8.82 -0.94 -13.84
N ILE A 188 -8.59 -2.25 -13.90
CA ILE A 188 -9.11 -3.14 -14.96
C ILE A 188 -10.65 -3.12 -14.97
N THR A 189 -11.27 -3.23 -13.81
CA THR A 189 -12.74 -3.19 -13.66
C THR A 189 -13.31 -1.85 -14.14
N TYR A 190 -12.64 -0.74 -13.81
CA TYR A 190 -13.03 0.57 -14.30
C TYR A 190 -12.93 0.67 -15.83
N GLN A 191 -11.85 0.17 -16.44
CA GLN A 191 -11.69 0.11 -17.88
C GLN A 191 -12.77 -0.75 -18.57
N PHE A 192 -13.18 -1.85 -17.92
CA PHE A 192 -14.30 -2.68 -18.39
C PHE A 192 -15.63 -1.92 -18.34
N CYS A 193 -15.91 -1.17 -17.28
CA CYS A 193 -17.10 -0.32 -17.19
C CYS A 193 -17.11 0.78 -18.28
N ARG A 194 -15.93 1.39 -18.58
CA ARG A 194 -15.82 2.35 -19.70
C ARG A 194 -16.08 1.70 -21.07
N ALA A 195 -15.60 0.48 -21.26
CA ALA A 195 -15.90 -0.26 -22.48
C ALA A 195 -17.40 -0.53 -22.62
N LEU A 196 -18.07 -0.95 -21.53
CA LEU A 196 -19.53 -1.11 -21.50
C LEU A 196 -20.27 0.21 -21.81
N ASP A 197 -19.84 1.33 -21.21
CA ASP A 197 -20.42 2.66 -21.53
C ASP A 197 -20.33 2.98 -23.01
N ASN A 198 -19.17 2.73 -23.65
CA ASN A 198 -19.00 2.96 -25.06
C ASN A 198 -19.95 2.13 -25.92
N TYR A 199 -20.13 0.84 -25.60
CA TYR A 199 -21.03 -0.04 -26.33
C TYR A 199 -22.53 0.26 -26.09
N LEU A 200 -22.88 0.72 -24.90
CA LEU A 200 -24.24 1.04 -24.50
C LEU A 200 -24.64 2.50 -24.78
N GLY A 201 -23.68 3.33 -25.21
CA GLY A 201 -23.89 4.79 -25.41
C GLY A 201 -24.21 5.50 -24.09
N ARG A 202 -23.52 5.13 -23.01
CA ARG A 202 -23.67 5.68 -21.64
C ARG A 202 -22.38 6.38 -21.21
N ASP A 203 -22.43 7.02 -20.04
CA ASP A 203 -21.31 7.65 -19.37
C ASP A 203 -21.51 7.54 -17.84
N GLU A 204 -21.45 6.30 -17.32
CA GLU A 204 -21.70 6.00 -15.92
C GLU A 204 -20.41 5.65 -15.17
N ALA A 205 -19.39 5.12 -15.86
CA ALA A 205 -18.16 4.61 -15.28
C ALA A 205 -17.38 5.70 -14.50
N HIS A 206 -17.42 6.95 -14.97
CA HIS A 206 -16.71 8.08 -14.34
C HIS A 206 -17.08 8.29 -12.87
N LYS A 207 -18.27 7.85 -12.44
CA LYS A 207 -18.73 7.95 -11.05
C LYS A 207 -17.86 7.16 -10.05
N TYR A 208 -17.13 6.17 -10.53
CA TYR A 208 -16.40 5.19 -9.72
C TYR A 208 -14.89 5.34 -9.79
N ILE A 209 -14.40 6.42 -10.38
CA ILE A 209 -12.95 6.65 -10.55
C ILE A 209 -12.22 6.77 -9.21
N ASP A 210 -12.88 7.25 -8.18
CA ASP A 210 -12.36 7.35 -6.82
C ASP A 210 -12.13 5.96 -6.18
N LEU A 211 -13.01 4.99 -6.43
CA LEU A 211 -12.80 3.61 -6.01
C LEU A 211 -11.67 2.93 -6.79
N ALA A 212 -11.57 3.19 -8.10
CA ALA A 212 -10.43 2.72 -8.89
C ALA A 212 -9.11 3.30 -8.36
N ALA A 213 -9.07 4.61 -8.08
CA ALA A 213 -7.93 5.27 -7.48
C ALA A 213 -7.54 4.69 -6.11
N LEU A 214 -8.53 4.34 -5.28
CA LEU A 214 -8.31 3.71 -3.98
C LEU A 214 -7.73 2.30 -4.11
N GLY A 215 -8.24 1.47 -5.03
CA GLY A 215 -7.73 0.12 -5.30
C GLY A 215 -6.29 0.17 -5.83
N ILE A 216 -6.02 0.96 -6.86
CA ILE A 216 -4.67 1.17 -7.43
C ILE A 216 -3.66 1.60 -6.35
N CYS A 217 -4.10 2.48 -5.43
CA CYS A 217 -3.27 2.92 -4.31
C CYS A 217 -3.05 1.80 -3.28
N ALA A 218 -4.08 0.98 -3.03
CA ALA A 218 -4.06 -0.07 -2.03
C ALA A 218 -3.16 -1.24 -2.43
N ASP A 219 -3.15 -1.59 -3.70
CA ASP A 219 -2.29 -2.64 -4.25
C ASP A 219 -0.88 -2.14 -4.60
N MET A 220 -0.56 -0.92 -4.16
CA MET A 220 0.78 -0.33 -4.26
C MET A 220 1.32 -0.27 -5.70
N MET A 221 0.45 0.05 -6.65
CA MET A 221 0.81 0.18 -8.05
C MET A 221 1.78 1.35 -8.30
N SER A 222 2.52 1.28 -9.41
CA SER A 222 3.60 2.23 -9.71
C SER A 222 3.13 3.67 -9.86
N ALA A 223 3.74 4.58 -9.11
CA ALA A 223 3.55 6.03 -9.28
C ALA A 223 4.37 6.61 -10.45
N LEU A 224 5.10 5.79 -11.18
CA LEU A 224 5.72 6.16 -12.45
C LEU A 224 4.77 5.97 -13.64
N SER A 225 3.64 5.28 -13.46
CA SER A 225 2.61 5.13 -14.48
C SER A 225 1.80 6.40 -14.62
N GLU A 226 1.78 6.99 -15.81
CA GLU A 226 0.98 8.18 -16.14
C GLU A 226 -0.53 7.92 -15.98
N GLU A 227 -0.97 6.70 -16.32
CA GLU A 227 -2.36 6.29 -16.14
C GLU A 227 -2.75 6.22 -14.66
N ASN A 228 -1.87 5.69 -13.79
CA ASN A 228 -2.12 5.66 -12.34
C ASN A 228 -2.14 7.08 -11.75
N GLN A 229 -1.31 7.99 -12.27
CA GLN A 229 -1.36 9.42 -11.91
C GLN A 229 -2.71 10.04 -12.26
N TYR A 230 -3.27 9.71 -13.44
CA TYR A 230 -4.60 10.17 -13.82
C TYR A 230 -5.69 9.68 -12.86
N PHE A 231 -5.70 8.38 -12.53
CA PHE A 231 -6.66 7.82 -11.58
C PHE A 231 -6.59 8.54 -10.22
N TRP A 232 -5.40 8.75 -9.69
CA TRP A 232 -5.24 9.43 -8.40
C TRP A 232 -5.60 10.91 -8.47
N HIS A 233 -5.22 11.59 -9.54
CA HIS A 233 -5.56 13.01 -9.73
C HIS A 233 -7.07 13.22 -9.74
N GLU A 234 -7.78 12.48 -10.58
CA GLU A 234 -9.23 12.60 -10.68
C GLU A 234 -9.97 12.01 -9.47
N GLY A 235 -9.61 10.79 -9.09
CA GLY A 235 -10.34 10.06 -8.05
C GLY A 235 -10.16 10.64 -6.64
N PHE A 236 -9.01 11.26 -6.32
CA PHE A 236 -8.81 11.88 -5.02
C PHE A 236 -9.26 13.35 -4.98
N THR A 237 -9.38 13.99 -6.13
CA THR A 237 -9.97 15.34 -6.24
C THR A 237 -11.49 15.29 -6.16
N HIS A 238 -12.11 14.25 -6.72
CA HIS A 238 -13.56 14.08 -6.81
C HIS A 238 -14.03 12.78 -6.14
N ILE A 239 -14.02 12.74 -4.80
CA ILE A 239 -14.46 11.55 -4.06
C ILE A 239 -15.99 11.50 -4.03
N ASN A 240 -16.57 10.58 -4.79
CA ASN A 240 -18.00 10.32 -4.88
C ASN A 240 -18.48 9.29 -3.84
N ASN A 241 -17.65 8.28 -3.56
CA ASN A 241 -18.01 7.22 -2.63
C ASN A 241 -18.13 7.73 -1.20
N PHE A 242 -19.32 7.59 -0.62
CA PHE A 242 -19.61 8.14 0.70
C PHE A 242 -18.78 7.52 1.82
N PHE A 243 -18.46 6.23 1.73
CA PHE A 243 -17.63 5.55 2.72
C PHE A 243 -16.16 6.01 2.63
N PHE A 244 -15.59 6.07 1.42
CA PHE A 244 -14.23 6.58 1.24
C PHE A 244 -14.08 8.02 1.74
N LYS A 245 -15.05 8.88 1.39
CA LYS A 245 -15.10 10.25 1.89
C LYS A 245 -15.15 10.32 3.43
N THR A 246 -16.00 9.48 4.05
CA THR A 246 -16.13 9.40 5.52
C THR A 246 -14.81 8.99 6.19
N LEU A 247 -14.06 8.06 5.58
CA LEU A 247 -12.73 7.68 6.07
C LEU A 247 -11.72 8.84 5.96
N CYS A 248 -11.69 9.56 4.83
CA CYS A 248 -10.82 10.71 4.64
C CYS A 248 -11.12 11.82 5.66
N GLU A 249 -12.39 12.17 5.86
CA GLU A 249 -12.82 13.15 6.87
C GLU A 249 -12.39 12.73 8.29
N LYS A 250 -12.50 11.45 8.61
CA LYS A 250 -12.10 10.91 9.92
C LYS A 250 -10.58 10.97 10.14
N GLN A 251 -9.79 10.89 9.07
CA GLN A 251 -8.32 10.94 9.10
C GLN A 251 -7.74 12.30 8.68
N GLU A 252 -8.56 13.30 8.47
CA GLU A 252 -8.15 14.64 8.00
C GLU A 252 -6.94 15.19 8.77
N TYR A 253 -6.99 15.13 10.10
CA TYR A 253 -5.88 15.59 10.95
C TYR A 253 -4.58 14.77 10.72
N SER A 254 -4.69 13.44 10.64
CA SER A 254 -3.53 12.56 10.42
C SER A 254 -2.92 12.74 9.05
N MET A 255 -3.76 13.01 8.05
CA MET A 255 -3.37 13.25 6.66
C MET A 255 -2.88 14.69 6.42
N GLY A 256 -2.96 15.57 7.43
CA GLY A 256 -2.60 16.98 7.30
C GLY A 256 -3.49 17.75 6.32
N GLY A 257 -4.74 17.33 6.14
CA GLY A 257 -5.70 17.91 5.19
C GLY A 257 -5.41 17.58 3.72
N LYS A 258 -4.47 16.67 3.42
CA LYS A 258 -4.07 16.31 2.06
C LYS A 258 -4.53 14.88 1.72
N ILE A 259 -5.16 14.74 0.56
CA ILE A 259 -5.54 13.43 0.01
C ILE A 259 -4.66 13.20 -1.22
N ASN A 260 -3.70 12.31 -1.11
CA ASN A 260 -2.76 11.93 -2.16
C ASN A 260 -2.37 10.45 -2.01
N PRO A 261 -1.66 9.83 -2.98
CA PRO A 261 -1.32 8.40 -2.90
C PRO A 261 -0.61 8.01 -1.60
N THR A 262 0.31 8.84 -1.11
CA THR A 262 1.06 8.58 0.13
C THR A 262 0.12 8.59 1.34
N THR A 263 -0.71 9.62 1.51
CA THR A 263 -1.59 9.73 2.69
C THR A 263 -2.70 8.67 2.68
N VAL A 264 -3.25 8.34 1.52
CA VAL A 264 -4.25 7.28 1.38
C VAL A 264 -3.64 5.91 1.71
N ALA A 265 -2.45 5.60 1.17
CA ALA A 265 -1.74 4.34 1.46
C ALA A 265 -1.37 4.18 2.95
N PHE A 266 -1.05 5.28 3.65
CA PHE A 266 -0.62 5.22 5.05
C PHE A 266 -1.78 5.29 6.06
N TYR A 267 -2.86 6.02 5.76
CA TYR A 267 -3.90 6.31 6.76
C TYR A 267 -5.26 5.68 6.46
N ILE A 268 -5.59 5.42 5.19
CA ILE A 268 -6.89 4.87 4.79
C ILE A 268 -6.79 3.36 4.53
N VAL A 269 -5.94 2.94 3.62
CA VAL A 269 -5.77 1.53 3.23
C VAL A 269 -5.51 0.59 4.42
N PRO A 270 -4.64 0.93 5.40
CA PRO A 270 -4.39 0.04 6.54
C PRO A 270 -5.58 -0.18 7.47
N MET A 271 -6.52 0.76 7.53
CA MET A 271 -7.74 0.60 8.33
C MET A 271 -8.71 -0.38 7.67
N ILE A 272 -8.90 -0.26 6.36
CA ILE A 272 -9.77 -1.17 5.59
C ILE A 272 -9.16 -2.57 5.61
N ASN A 273 -7.86 -2.70 5.31
CA ASN A 273 -7.13 -3.98 5.37
C ASN A 273 -7.17 -4.63 6.76
N ALA A 274 -7.14 -3.84 7.85
CA ALA A 274 -7.28 -4.39 9.19
C ALA A 274 -8.67 -5.01 9.38
N MET A 275 -9.73 -4.33 8.92
CA MET A 275 -11.10 -4.85 8.99
C MET A 275 -11.26 -6.13 8.16
N ILE A 276 -10.79 -6.14 6.93
CA ILE A 276 -10.86 -7.32 6.05
C ILE A 276 -10.15 -8.53 6.67
N ARG A 277 -9.02 -8.31 7.36
CA ARG A 277 -8.18 -9.38 7.91
C ARG A 277 -8.64 -9.92 9.27
N VAL A 278 -9.24 -9.09 10.12
CA VAL A 278 -9.58 -9.47 11.50
C VAL A 278 -11.05 -9.30 11.85
N GLY A 279 -11.85 -8.70 10.96
CA GLY A 279 -13.28 -8.53 11.14
C GLY A 279 -14.06 -9.86 11.05
N THR A 280 -15.17 -9.94 11.76
CA THR A 280 -16.15 -11.01 11.58
C THR A 280 -16.82 -10.92 10.21
N MET A 281 -17.47 -11.99 9.76
CA MET A 281 -18.21 -11.98 8.48
C MET A 281 -19.29 -10.89 8.44
N ASP A 282 -19.98 -10.65 9.56
CA ASP A 282 -20.97 -9.57 9.66
C ASP A 282 -20.34 -8.16 9.52
N GLU A 283 -19.13 -7.97 10.02
CA GLU A 283 -18.40 -6.71 9.88
C GLU A 283 -17.86 -6.53 8.47
N LYS A 284 -17.38 -7.61 7.83
CA LYS A 284 -16.97 -7.59 6.42
C LYS A 284 -18.17 -7.33 5.49
N ASP A 285 -19.33 -7.92 5.77
CA ASP A 285 -20.58 -7.63 5.06
C ASP A 285 -20.97 -6.15 5.18
N ARG A 286 -20.96 -5.59 6.39
CA ARG A 286 -21.21 -4.15 6.58
C ARG A 286 -20.18 -3.29 5.85
N LEU A 287 -18.92 -3.70 5.84
CA LEU A 287 -17.85 -3.00 5.10
C LEU A 287 -18.16 -2.98 3.60
N PHE A 288 -18.53 -4.11 3.00
CA PHE A 288 -18.87 -4.14 1.58
C PHE A 288 -20.12 -3.31 1.29
N ARG A 289 -21.15 -3.41 2.14
CA ARG A 289 -22.35 -2.55 2.03
C ARG A 289 -22.03 -1.06 2.19
N ALA A 290 -21.04 -0.70 2.99
CA ALA A 290 -20.60 0.68 3.12
C ALA A 290 -20.01 1.20 1.79
N PHE A 291 -19.31 0.36 1.03
CA PHE A 291 -18.82 0.71 -0.30
C PHE A 291 -19.93 0.84 -1.33
N ILE A 292 -20.89 -0.09 -1.37
CA ILE A 292 -21.92 -0.14 -2.42
C ILE A 292 -23.17 0.70 -2.11
N ASN A 293 -23.48 0.98 -0.84
CA ASN A 293 -24.63 1.76 -0.40
C ASN A 293 -24.38 2.44 0.95
N GLY A 294 -23.41 3.31 1.02
CA GLY A 294 -22.94 3.94 2.26
C GLY A 294 -24.00 4.71 3.06
N GLU A 295 -25.15 5.06 2.46
CA GLU A 295 -26.25 5.76 3.11
C GLU A 295 -27.27 4.84 3.78
N GLU A 296 -27.16 3.53 3.59
CA GLU A 296 -28.02 2.53 4.26
C GLU A 296 -27.99 2.73 5.79
N LEU A 297 -29.16 2.62 6.42
CA LEU A 297 -29.27 2.77 7.86
C LEU A 297 -29.09 1.41 8.55
N VAL A 298 -28.15 1.34 9.48
CA VAL A 298 -27.87 0.17 10.32
C VAL A 298 -27.93 0.52 11.80
N PRO A 299 -28.13 -0.47 12.69
CA PRO A 299 -28.05 -0.22 14.14
C PRO A 299 -26.66 0.26 14.54
N SER A 300 -26.59 1.37 15.30
CA SER A 300 -25.32 1.91 15.77
C SER A 300 -24.66 1.03 16.83
N GLY A 301 -23.41 0.64 16.60
CA GLY A 301 -22.54 -0.01 17.58
C GLY A 301 -21.85 0.96 18.56
N LYS A 302 -22.10 2.26 18.43
CA LYS A 302 -21.47 3.28 19.28
C LYS A 302 -21.89 3.11 20.74
N ARG A 303 -20.92 3.12 21.65
CA ARG A 303 -21.19 3.03 23.10
C ARG A 303 -22.15 4.15 23.55
N GLY A 304 -23.25 3.76 24.16
CA GLY A 304 -24.29 4.67 24.65
C GLY A 304 -25.35 5.07 23.61
N ALA A 305 -25.25 4.62 22.37
CA ALA A 305 -26.22 4.87 21.29
C ALA A 305 -27.13 3.67 20.99
N LYS A 306 -27.30 2.74 21.94
CA LYS A 306 -28.12 1.54 21.77
C LYS A 306 -29.54 1.89 21.33
N GLY A 307 -29.99 1.31 20.21
CA GLY A 307 -31.29 1.56 19.63
C GLY A 307 -31.36 2.74 18.66
N THR A 308 -30.27 3.46 18.43
CA THR A 308 -30.19 4.47 17.36
C THR A 308 -29.74 3.83 16.04
N MET A 309 -30.15 4.44 14.93
CA MET A 309 -29.71 4.06 13.59
C MET A 309 -28.70 5.09 13.09
N GLU A 310 -27.70 4.63 12.33
CA GLU A 310 -26.75 5.50 11.65
C GLU A 310 -26.42 4.97 10.25
N LYS A 311 -25.79 5.78 9.39
CA LYS A 311 -25.38 5.35 8.05
C LYS A 311 -24.30 4.27 8.16
N VAL A 312 -24.41 3.22 7.33
CA VAL A 312 -23.46 2.08 7.33
C VAL A 312 -22.02 2.54 7.10
N ALA A 313 -21.81 3.55 6.27
CA ALA A 313 -20.49 4.15 6.06
C ALA A 313 -19.86 4.71 7.36
N ILE A 314 -20.67 5.34 8.22
CA ILE A 314 -20.19 5.90 9.50
C ILE A 314 -19.87 4.77 10.49
N GLU A 315 -20.74 3.74 10.56
CA GLU A 315 -20.51 2.56 11.38
C GLU A 315 -19.22 1.84 10.95
N SER A 316 -19.11 1.49 9.66
CA SER A 316 -17.95 0.78 9.12
C SER A 316 -16.65 1.57 9.25
N ALA A 317 -16.67 2.89 9.07
CA ALA A 317 -15.49 3.73 9.29
C ALA A 317 -15.02 3.70 10.75
N ARG A 318 -15.95 3.59 11.71
CA ARG A 318 -15.62 3.40 13.13
C ARG A 318 -15.08 1.99 13.39
N GLU A 319 -15.70 0.97 12.80
CA GLU A 319 -15.26 -0.42 12.91
C GLU A 319 -13.84 -0.61 12.33
N CYS A 320 -13.54 -0.04 11.16
CA CYS A 320 -12.20 -0.04 10.56
C CYS A 320 -11.16 0.61 11.48
N THR A 321 -11.49 1.75 12.11
CA THR A 321 -10.59 2.40 13.06
C THR A 321 -10.33 1.54 14.29
N ASN A 322 -11.38 0.88 14.82
CA ASN A 322 -11.27 0.00 15.98
C ASN A 322 -10.48 -1.28 15.64
N ALA A 323 -10.74 -1.88 14.47
CA ALA A 323 -10.00 -3.04 13.97
C ALA A 323 -8.50 -2.75 13.83
N LYS A 324 -8.15 -1.59 13.26
CA LYS A 324 -6.75 -1.14 13.15
C LYS A 324 -6.10 -0.94 14.52
N ALA A 325 -6.78 -0.26 15.44
CA ALA A 325 -6.27 -0.06 16.81
C ALA A 325 -6.08 -1.39 17.56
N HIS A 326 -7.03 -2.31 17.41
CA HIS A 326 -6.93 -3.66 18.00
C HIS A 326 -5.78 -4.47 17.39
N GLN A 327 -5.63 -4.43 16.07
CA GLN A 327 -4.53 -5.07 15.34
C GLN A 327 -3.17 -4.52 15.81
N ASP A 328 -3.03 -3.20 15.93
CA ASP A 328 -1.80 -2.56 16.39
C ASP A 328 -1.47 -2.92 17.85
N LYS A 329 -2.47 -2.96 18.73
CA LYS A 329 -2.28 -3.41 20.11
C LYS A 329 -1.80 -4.85 20.16
N LYS A 330 -2.47 -5.77 19.46
CA LYS A 330 -2.10 -7.18 19.40
C LYS A 330 -0.70 -7.37 18.81
N LYS A 331 -0.38 -6.67 17.74
CA LYS A 331 0.96 -6.67 17.13
C LYS A 331 2.03 -6.25 18.14
N ASN A 332 1.81 -5.17 18.91
CA ASN A 332 2.78 -4.70 19.90
C ASN A 332 2.98 -5.71 21.05
N GLU A 333 1.91 -6.33 21.55
CA GLU A 333 1.98 -7.40 22.54
C GLU A 333 2.79 -8.61 22.03
N ILE A 334 2.63 -8.97 20.75
CA ILE A 334 3.41 -10.04 20.13
C ILE A 334 4.88 -9.64 20.04
N VAL A 335 5.18 -8.43 19.57
CA VAL A 335 6.55 -7.93 19.45
C VAL A 335 7.26 -7.96 20.81
N GLU A 336 6.64 -7.45 21.89
CA GLU A 336 7.20 -7.48 23.25
C GLU A 336 7.55 -8.92 23.69
N ARG A 337 6.66 -9.89 23.40
CA ARG A 337 6.90 -11.29 23.72
C ARG A 337 8.06 -11.88 22.91
N LEU A 338 8.12 -11.59 21.60
CA LEU A 338 9.20 -12.07 20.75
C LEU A 338 10.56 -11.43 21.09
N GLU A 339 10.59 -10.21 21.62
CA GLU A 339 11.82 -9.58 22.10
C GLU A 339 12.48 -10.36 23.27
N ILE A 340 11.68 -10.93 24.15
CA ILE A 340 12.19 -11.82 25.20
C ILE A 340 12.85 -13.06 24.57
N LYS A 341 12.23 -13.63 23.52
CA LYS A 341 12.77 -14.77 22.76
C LYS A 341 14.05 -14.41 22.02
N ILE A 342 14.09 -13.26 21.37
CA ILE A 342 15.26 -12.72 20.66
C ILE A 342 16.45 -12.61 21.63
N ALA A 343 16.24 -12.02 22.80
CA ALA A 343 17.27 -11.86 23.81
C ALA A 343 17.70 -13.19 24.43
N LYS A 344 16.75 -14.08 24.72
CA LYS A 344 17.02 -15.39 25.34
C LYS A 344 17.88 -16.31 24.46
N HIS A 345 17.75 -16.21 23.16
CA HIS A 345 18.42 -17.07 22.18
C HIS A 345 19.51 -16.36 21.38
N ASP A 346 19.93 -15.16 21.81
CA ASP A 346 20.99 -14.34 21.18
C ASP A 346 20.81 -14.19 19.66
N LEU A 347 19.54 -14.08 19.19
CA LEU A 347 19.24 -14.09 17.75
C LEU A 347 19.84 -12.89 17.00
N LEU A 348 20.19 -11.84 17.71
CA LEU A 348 20.86 -10.65 17.17
C LEU A 348 22.35 -10.86 16.85
N GLU A 349 22.94 -11.99 17.19
CA GLU A 349 24.28 -12.35 16.73
C GLU A 349 24.30 -12.65 15.22
N ASN A 350 23.14 -13.00 14.62
CA ASN A 350 23.03 -13.26 13.20
C ASN A 350 22.77 -11.99 12.40
N LYS A 351 23.27 -11.94 11.17
CA LYS A 351 23.03 -10.84 10.21
C LYS A 351 21.57 -10.74 9.77
N VAL A 352 20.85 -11.86 9.72
CA VAL A 352 19.41 -11.94 9.49
C VAL A 352 18.73 -12.38 10.79
N LEU A 353 17.78 -11.59 11.28
CA LEU A 353 16.96 -11.95 12.43
C LEU A 353 15.89 -12.96 12.00
N PHE A 354 16.18 -14.25 12.20
CA PHE A 354 15.25 -15.33 11.89
C PHE A 354 14.54 -15.80 13.16
N ILE A 355 13.24 -15.57 13.27
CA ILE A 355 12.42 -15.95 14.41
C ILE A 355 11.53 -17.12 14.01
N ARG A 356 11.90 -18.31 14.45
CA ARG A 356 11.03 -19.47 14.36
C ARG A 356 10.03 -19.44 15.50
N LEU A 357 8.76 -19.42 15.16
CA LEU A 357 7.66 -19.48 16.10
C LEU A 357 7.49 -20.93 16.58
N ASP A 358 7.24 -21.09 17.87
CA ASP A 358 6.90 -22.37 18.52
C ASP A 358 5.38 -22.47 18.67
N ASP A 359 4.87 -23.65 19.07
CA ASP A 359 3.43 -23.88 19.26
C ASP A 359 2.81 -22.96 20.34
N ASP A 360 3.63 -22.54 21.33
CA ASP A 360 3.21 -21.58 22.38
C ASP A 360 3.14 -20.13 21.85
N ASP A 361 3.68 -19.84 20.67
CA ASP A 361 3.60 -18.53 20.02
C ASP A 361 2.26 -18.38 19.28
N ASP A 362 1.14 -18.52 20.02
CA ASP A 362 -0.21 -18.47 19.47
C ASP A 362 -0.60 -17.04 19.05
N PHE A 363 -0.42 -16.75 17.76
CA PHE A 363 -0.98 -15.57 17.11
C PHE A 363 -1.24 -15.82 15.61
N PRO A 364 -2.19 -15.07 15.00
CA PRO A 364 -2.57 -15.26 13.61
C PRO A 364 -1.41 -15.07 12.63
N ALA A 365 -1.28 -15.98 11.66
CA ALA A 365 -0.24 -15.92 10.63
C ALA A 365 -0.29 -14.62 9.80
N GLU A 366 -1.47 -14.00 9.73
CA GLU A 366 -1.73 -12.71 9.09
C GLU A 366 -0.89 -11.57 9.67
N LEU A 367 -0.49 -11.68 10.93
CA LEU A 367 0.33 -10.68 11.61
C LEU A 367 1.84 -10.88 11.40
N ASN A 368 2.30 -12.03 10.86
CA ASN A 368 3.72 -12.32 10.67
C ASN A 368 4.45 -11.19 9.93
N GLY A 369 3.87 -10.70 8.82
CA GLY A 369 4.47 -9.63 8.02
C GLY A 369 4.56 -8.29 8.76
N LEU A 370 3.53 -7.93 9.55
CA LEU A 370 3.51 -6.69 10.34
C LEU A 370 4.48 -6.77 11.52
N VAL A 371 4.58 -7.93 12.16
CA VAL A 371 5.53 -8.18 13.24
C VAL A 371 6.96 -8.16 12.71
N ALA A 372 7.22 -8.86 11.59
CA ALA A 372 8.54 -8.86 10.94
C ALA A 372 8.98 -7.43 10.56
N MET A 373 8.07 -6.61 10.02
CA MET A 373 8.36 -5.22 9.65
C MET A 373 8.72 -4.37 10.88
N GLN A 374 7.97 -4.50 11.97
CA GLN A 374 8.26 -3.75 13.19
C GLN A 374 9.59 -4.14 13.82
N LEU A 375 9.91 -5.44 13.85
CA LEU A 375 11.18 -5.94 14.36
C LEU A 375 12.36 -5.57 13.45
N ALA A 376 12.17 -5.64 12.11
CA ALA A 376 13.18 -5.19 11.15
C ALA A 376 13.54 -3.72 11.35
N SER A 377 12.52 -2.85 11.50
CA SER A 377 12.70 -1.43 11.79
C SER A 377 13.34 -1.18 13.16
N LYS A 378 12.93 -1.92 14.21
CA LYS A 378 13.44 -1.72 15.57
C LYS A 378 14.91 -2.10 15.69
N TYR A 379 15.31 -3.25 15.13
CA TYR A 379 16.67 -3.77 15.22
C TYR A 379 17.55 -3.39 14.02
N ASN A 380 16.98 -2.62 13.10
CA ASN A 380 17.62 -2.23 11.83
C ASN A 380 18.29 -3.44 11.14
N ARG A 381 17.54 -4.53 10.92
CA ARG A 381 18.05 -5.82 10.45
C ARG A 381 17.00 -6.57 9.63
N PRO A 382 17.37 -7.18 8.50
CA PRO A 382 16.44 -8.04 7.76
C PRO A 382 15.86 -9.11 8.68
N THR A 383 14.53 -9.26 8.67
CA THR A 383 13.81 -10.09 9.65
C THR A 383 12.87 -11.08 8.98
N ILE A 384 12.90 -12.32 9.43
CA ILE A 384 11.98 -13.39 9.06
C ILE A 384 11.21 -13.83 10.30
N VAL A 385 9.88 -13.90 10.21
CA VAL A 385 8.99 -14.48 11.23
C VAL A 385 8.23 -15.62 10.58
N ALA A 386 8.47 -16.83 11.03
CA ALA A 386 8.00 -18.03 10.34
C ALA A 386 7.73 -19.20 11.30
N ARG A 387 6.88 -20.13 10.90
CA ARG A 387 6.43 -21.30 11.67
C ARG A 387 6.78 -22.59 10.95
N LEU A 388 7.18 -23.60 11.69
CA LEU A 388 7.37 -24.96 11.19
C LEU A 388 6.00 -25.59 10.94
N ASN A 389 5.79 -26.20 9.77
CA ASN A 389 4.61 -26.99 9.48
C ASN A 389 4.89 -28.50 9.64
N ASP A 390 3.84 -29.32 9.56
CA ASP A 390 3.90 -30.78 9.72
C ASP A 390 4.74 -31.48 8.64
N GLU A 391 4.95 -30.83 7.49
CA GLU A 391 5.73 -31.34 6.36
C GLU A 391 7.23 -31.11 6.52
N GLY A 392 7.67 -30.42 7.60
CA GLY A 392 9.07 -30.11 7.87
C GLY A 392 9.58 -28.85 7.18
N TYR A 393 8.68 -28.00 6.66
CA TYR A 393 9.01 -26.70 6.11
C TYR A 393 8.71 -25.57 7.11
N ILE A 394 9.56 -24.56 7.09
CA ILE A 394 9.33 -23.31 7.83
C ILE A 394 8.77 -22.29 6.85
N ARG A 395 7.51 -21.88 7.06
CA ARG A 395 6.79 -20.92 6.22
C ARG A 395 6.45 -19.65 6.99
N GLY A 396 6.57 -18.50 6.35
CA GLY A 396 6.28 -17.23 7.00
C GLY A 396 6.55 -16.02 6.13
N SER A 397 6.80 -14.88 6.81
CA SER A 397 6.99 -13.58 6.16
C SER A 397 8.39 -13.04 6.40
N ALA A 398 8.99 -12.49 5.35
CA ALA A 398 10.28 -11.82 5.37
C ALA A 398 10.12 -10.31 5.14
N ARG A 399 10.95 -9.51 5.82
CA ARG A 399 11.04 -8.05 5.64
C ARG A 399 12.51 -7.64 5.61
N GLY A 400 12.89 -6.99 4.51
CA GLY A 400 14.19 -6.33 4.35
C GLY A 400 14.18 -4.89 4.85
N LEU A 401 15.26 -4.18 4.59
CA LEU A 401 15.46 -2.77 4.94
C LEU A 401 15.64 -1.95 3.68
N ASN A 402 14.84 -0.90 3.53
CA ASN A 402 14.94 -0.02 2.36
C ASN A 402 16.14 0.96 2.46
N GLN A 403 16.66 1.21 3.67
CA GLN A 403 17.80 2.09 3.94
C GLN A 403 19.03 1.29 4.33
N SER A 404 19.41 0.29 3.54
CA SER A 404 20.60 -0.53 3.75
C SER A 404 21.40 -0.72 2.46
N GLU A 405 22.61 -1.24 2.59
CA GLU A 405 23.44 -1.63 1.43
C GLU A 405 22.88 -2.88 0.71
N LEU A 406 22.00 -3.64 1.38
CA LEU A 406 21.30 -4.78 0.78
C LEU A 406 20.06 -4.30 0.03
N ALA A 407 20.19 -4.11 -1.28
CA ALA A 407 19.13 -3.54 -2.12
C ALA A 407 17.85 -4.41 -2.18
N SER A 408 17.99 -5.74 -2.26
CA SER A 408 16.88 -6.70 -2.31
C SER A 408 17.16 -7.90 -1.40
N PHE A 409 16.40 -8.00 -0.32
CA PHE A 409 16.48 -9.14 0.57
C PHE A 409 15.95 -10.43 -0.10
N LYS A 410 14.93 -10.31 -0.96
CA LYS A 410 14.39 -11.40 -1.76
C LYS A 410 15.45 -11.99 -2.70
N THR A 411 16.15 -11.15 -3.46
CA THR A 411 17.21 -11.59 -4.37
C THR A 411 18.34 -12.27 -3.60
N PHE A 412 18.72 -11.74 -2.43
CA PHE A 412 19.71 -12.37 -1.57
C PHE A 412 19.28 -13.79 -1.16
N LEU A 413 18.03 -13.97 -0.69
CA LEU A 413 17.54 -15.29 -0.29
C LEU A 413 17.50 -16.28 -1.47
N ASN A 414 17.07 -15.84 -2.66
CA ASN A 414 17.05 -16.67 -3.86
C ASN A 414 18.45 -17.15 -4.25
N ASN A 415 19.46 -16.30 -4.13
CA ASN A 415 20.84 -16.66 -4.46
C ASN A 415 21.46 -17.69 -3.50
N THR A 416 20.83 -17.95 -2.35
CA THR A 416 21.30 -19.02 -1.44
C THR A 416 20.89 -20.42 -1.88
N ASP A 417 19.95 -20.56 -2.82
CA ASP A 417 19.35 -21.81 -3.29
C ASP A 417 18.77 -22.72 -2.18
N LEU A 418 18.43 -22.12 -1.01
CA LEU A 418 17.88 -22.85 0.14
C LEU A 418 16.36 -22.72 0.29
N PHE A 419 15.77 -21.73 -0.36
CA PHE A 419 14.34 -21.45 -0.24
C PHE A 419 13.56 -22.10 -1.36
N GLU A 420 12.49 -22.82 -0.99
CA GLU A 420 11.56 -23.44 -1.94
C GLU A 420 10.85 -22.38 -2.79
N TYR A 421 10.45 -21.29 -2.13
CA TYR A 421 9.93 -20.10 -2.78
C TYR A 421 10.18 -18.83 -1.96
N THR A 422 10.19 -17.69 -2.68
CA THR A 422 10.12 -16.33 -2.14
C THR A 422 9.14 -15.55 -3.00
N ILE A 423 7.92 -15.28 -2.50
CA ILE A 423 6.82 -14.70 -3.27
C ILE A 423 6.46 -13.33 -2.71
N GLY A 424 6.52 -12.28 -3.53
CA GLY A 424 6.25 -10.89 -3.17
C GLY A 424 7.32 -9.92 -3.67
N HIS A 425 7.38 -8.72 -3.06
CA HIS A 425 8.30 -7.63 -3.43
C HIS A 425 9.70 -7.81 -2.84
N ASP A 426 10.68 -7.03 -3.30
CA ASP A 426 12.10 -7.12 -2.92
C ASP A 426 12.39 -7.16 -1.41
N ASN A 427 11.66 -6.39 -0.62
CA ASN A 427 11.84 -6.29 0.84
C ASN A 427 10.58 -6.65 1.64
N ALA A 428 9.54 -7.24 1.00
CA ALA A 428 8.32 -7.65 1.66
C ALA A 428 7.71 -8.87 0.93
N PHE A 429 7.95 -10.08 1.44
CA PHE A 429 7.58 -11.30 0.74
C PHE A 429 7.33 -12.48 1.69
N GLY A 430 6.66 -13.51 1.17
CA GLY A 430 6.49 -14.80 1.82
C GLY A 430 7.65 -15.74 1.52
N ILE A 431 7.96 -16.65 2.44
CA ILE A 431 9.05 -17.63 2.29
C ILE A 431 8.63 -19.05 2.66
N SER A 432 9.32 -20.03 2.06
CA SER A 432 9.36 -21.42 2.51
C SER A 432 10.79 -21.95 2.44
N ILE A 433 11.26 -22.53 3.56
CA ILE A 433 12.58 -23.16 3.67
C ILE A 433 12.44 -24.49 4.45
N LYS A 434 13.22 -25.52 4.08
CA LYS A 434 13.26 -26.75 4.88
C LYS A 434 13.90 -26.48 6.23
N ASN A 435 13.32 -27.07 7.29
CA ASN A 435 13.87 -26.91 8.66
C ASN A 435 15.32 -27.45 8.75
N SER A 436 15.68 -28.48 7.96
CA SER A 436 17.05 -28.99 7.86
C SER A 436 18.07 -27.97 7.39
N ASP A 437 17.65 -26.98 6.59
CA ASP A 437 18.53 -26.03 5.91
C ASP A 437 18.73 -24.74 6.70
N LEU A 438 17.97 -24.53 7.80
CA LEU A 438 18.03 -23.33 8.60
C LEU A 438 19.43 -23.02 9.16
N ALA A 439 20.15 -24.05 9.66
CA ALA A 439 21.50 -23.87 10.18
C ALA A 439 22.51 -23.46 9.09
N ASN A 440 22.35 -24.04 7.87
CA ASN A 440 23.16 -23.68 6.73
C ASN A 440 22.85 -22.26 6.25
N PHE A 441 21.58 -21.88 6.24
CA PHE A 441 21.16 -20.50 5.93
C PHE A 441 21.83 -19.49 6.85
N HIS A 442 21.81 -19.68 8.18
CA HIS A 442 22.49 -18.78 9.10
C HIS A 442 23.98 -18.65 8.81
N LYS A 443 24.64 -19.75 8.50
CA LYS A 443 26.07 -19.75 8.15
C LYS A 443 26.34 -18.92 6.89
N ILE A 444 25.57 -19.13 5.81
CA ILE A 444 25.72 -18.40 4.54
C ILE A 444 25.40 -16.93 4.77
N ALA A 445 24.28 -16.61 5.40
CA ALA A 445 23.87 -15.22 5.63
C ALA A 445 24.91 -14.44 6.45
N ASN A 446 25.45 -15.04 7.52
CA ASN A 446 26.47 -14.40 8.34
C ASN A 446 27.79 -14.19 7.57
N GLN A 447 28.13 -15.09 6.66
CA GLN A 447 29.35 -14.99 5.85
C GLN A 447 29.18 -13.94 4.74
N GLU A 448 28.14 -14.04 3.93
CA GLU A 448 27.94 -13.16 2.76
C GLU A 448 27.60 -11.73 3.15
N LEU A 449 26.83 -11.54 4.24
CA LEU A 449 26.48 -10.22 4.76
C LEU A 449 27.49 -9.69 5.79
N SER A 450 28.65 -10.33 5.97
CA SER A 450 29.65 -9.95 6.98
C SER A 450 30.12 -8.50 6.85
N ASN A 451 30.24 -8.00 5.61
CA ASN A 451 30.70 -6.64 5.31
C ASN A 451 29.58 -5.58 5.39
N ILE A 452 28.31 -5.98 5.55
CA ILE A 452 27.18 -5.04 5.65
C ILE A 452 26.99 -4.67 7.12
N ASP A 453 27.02 -3.37 7.42
CA ASP A 453 26.62 -2.84 8.72
C ASP A 453 25.15 -2.40 8.69
N PHE A 454 24.29 -3.24 9.20
CA PHE A 454 22.86 -2.93 9.33
C PHE A 454 22.54 -1.93 10.44
N GLY A 455 23.48 -1.66 11.35
CA GLY A 455 23.32 -0.65 12.40
C GLY A 455 23.33 0.78 11.89
N GLU A 456 23.79 1.00 10.64
CA GLU A 456 23.88 2.31 10.04
C GLU A 456 22.93 2.45 8.83
N ASN A 457 22.04 3.43 8.89
CA ASN A 457 21.15 3.74 7.77
C ASN A 457 21.95 4.35 6.61
N VAL A 458 21.67 3.89 5.39
CA VAL A 458 22.25 4.41 4.14
C VAL A 458 21.13 5.02 3.30
N TYR A 459 21.23 6.33 3.02
CA TYR A 459 20.22 7.05 2.25
C TYR A 459 20.72 7.38 0.84
N SER A 460 19.85 7.28 -0.14
CA SER A 460 20.04 7.84 -1.46
C SER A 460 19.43 9.24 -1.47
N VAL A 461 20.25 10.28 -1.49
CA VAL A 461 19.87 11.69 -1.37
C VAL A 461 19.76 12.32 -2.75
N ASP A 462 18.63 12.98 -3.02
CA ASP A 462 18.40 13.66 -4.30
C ASP A 462 19.02 15.07 -4.31
N PHE A 463 19.00 15.77 -3.17
CA PHE A 463 19.56 17.12 -3.03
C PHE A 463 20.40 17.26 -1.76
N GLU A 464 21.67 17.67 -1.87
CA GLU A 464 22.50 18.07 -0.73
C GLU A 464 22.65 19.59 -0.71
N ARG A 465 22.36 20.24 0.42
CA ARG A 465 22.50 21.70 0.57
C ARG A 465 23.02 22.06 1.95
N TYR A 466 23.70 23.21 2.04
CA TYR A 466 23.98 23.85 3.31
C TYR A 466 22.80 24.75 3.72
N PRO A 467 22.57 24.97 5.03
CA PRO A 467 21.42 25.75 5.53
C PRO A 467 21.34 27.18 5.02
N THR A 468 22.49 27.75 4.60
CA THR A 468 22.62 29.12 4.11
C THR A 468 22.50 29.24 2.59
N GLN A 469 22.38 28.13 1.86
CA GLN A 469 22.19 28.20 0.40
C GLN A 469 20.81 28.77 0.06
N SER A 470 20.80 29.70 -0.88
CA SER A 470 19.61 30.48 -1.21
C SER A 470 18.50 29.65 -1.85
N ASP A 471 18.85 28.55 -2.54
CA ASP A 471 17.94 27.66 -3.26
C ASP A 471 17.28 26.59 -2.37
N LEU A 472 17.74 26.38 -1.12
CA LEU A 472 17.16 25.34 -0.26
C LEU A 472 15.66 25.51 -0.02
N LYS A 473 15.20 26.75 0.21
CA LYS A 473 13.76 27.02 0.36
C LYS A 473 13.00 26.77 -0.93
N GLU A 474 13.57 27.14 -2.06
CA GLU A 474 12.98 26.92 -3.38
C GLU A 474 12.83 25.42 -3.68
N ILE A 475 13.85 24.61 -3.38
CA ILE A 475 13.77 23.14 -3.48
C ILE A 475 12.62 22.61 -2.63
N ILE A 476 12.53 23.03 -1.35
CA ILE A 476 11.49 22.56 -0.45
C ILE A 476 10.10 22.92 -0.98
N PHE A 477 9.89 24.19 -1.40
CA PHE A 477 8.61 24.61 -1.95
C PHE A 477 8.27 23.86 -3.25
N ASN A 478 9.24 23.73 -4.15
CA ASN A 478 9.03 23.07 -5.44
C ASN A 478 8.66 21.59 -5.24
N VAL A 479 9.45 20.84 -4.47
CA VAL A 479 9.18 19.42 -4.22
C VAL A 479 7.85 19.21 -3.49
N ALA A 480 7.54 20.04 -2.49
CA ALA A 480 6.33 19.91 -1.71
C ALA A 480 5.05 20.37 -2.47
N SER A 481 5.18 21.16 -3.54
CA SER A 481 4.07 21.54 -4.41
C SER A 481 3.54 20.38 -5.25
N TYR A 482 4.38 19.38 -5.46
CA TYR A 482 4.05 18.18 -6.25
C TYR A 482 3.87 16.94 -5.36
N ASP A 483 3.34 17.10 -4.15
CA ASP A 483 3.19 16.01 -3.17
C ASP A 483 2.22 14.90 -3.63
N TYR A 484 1.44 15.15 -4.67
CA TYR A 484 0.50 14.20 -5.27
C TYR A 484 1.13 13.21 -6.25
N VAL A 485 2.38 13.45 -6.73
CA VAL A 485 3.04 12.56 -7.70
C VAL A 485 3.89 11.47 -7.04
N TRP A 486 4.14 11.58 -5.73
CA TRP A 486 4.99 10.63 -5.02
C TRP A 486 4.19 9.42 -4.53
N GLY A 487 4.79 8.26 -4.65
CA GLY A 487 4.18 6.99 -4.24
C GLY A 487 5.13 5.81 -4.43
N GLN A 488 4.57 4.65 -4.66
CA GLN A 488 5.34 3.43 -4.93
C GLN A 488 6.21 3.59 -6.19
N GLN A 489 7.47 3.16 -6.13
CA GLN A 489 8.51 3.30 -7.17
C GLN A 489 8.90 4.76 -7.52
N ASN A 490 8.09 5.75 -7.19
CA ASN A 490 8.37 7.17 -7.32
C ASN A 490 8.41 7.85 -5.94
N SER A 491 9.35 7.44 -5.08
CA SER A 491 9.43 7.92 -3.70
C SER A 491 9.68 9.43 -3.61
N GLU A 492 9.17 10.05 -2.53
CA GLU A 492 9.48 11.44 -2.20
C GLU A 492 11.00 11.70 -2.23
N PRO A 493 11.44 12.82 -2.81
CA PRO A 493 12.85 13.21 -2.81
C PRO A 493 13.40 13.37 -1.40
N ILE A 494 14.62 12.88 -1.19
CA ILE A 494 15.34 13.04 0.06
C ILE A 494 16.30 14.23 -0.06
N ILE A 495 16.21 15.16 0.87
CA ILE A 495 17.05 16.33 1.00
C ILE A 495 17.99 16.12 2.18
N ALA A 496 19.30 16.27 1.94
CA ALA A 496 20.31 16.39 3.00
C ALA A 496 20.62 17.87 3.28
N VAL A 497 20.48 18.29 4.53
CA VAL A 497 20.93 19.60 4.99
C VAL A 497 22.16 19.40 5.86
N LYS A 498 23.31 19.79 5.31
CA LYS A 498 24.63 19.46 5.84
C LYS A 498 25.17 20.56 6.74
N ASP A 499 25.84 20.16 7.80
CA ASP A 499 26.63 21.05 8.66
C ASP A 499 25.81 22.25 9.25
N MET A 500 24.57 22.04 9.60
CA MET A 500 23.76 23.07 10.23
C MET A 500 24.23 23.31 11.67
N VAL A 501 24.60 24.54 12.00
CA VAL A 501 24.96 24.93 13.37
C VAL A 501 23.68 25.21 14.16
N VAL A 502 23.44 24.43 15.20
CA VAL A 502 22.26 24.50 16.08
C VAL A 502 22.73 24.78 17.50
N ARG A 503 22.07 25.72 18.16
CA ARG A 503 22.27 26.02 19.57
C ARG A 503 21.22 25.30 20.42
N PRO A 504 21.48 25.05 21.70
CA PRO A 504 20.49 24.46 22.60
C PRO A 504 19.13 25.21 22.60
N GLU A 505 19.15 26.54 22.47
CA GLU A 505 17.93 27.37 22.41
C GLU A 505 17.14 27.25 21.10
N ASP A 506 17.76 26.76 20.01
CA ASP A 506 17.07 26.52 18.72
C ASP A 506 16.20 25.23 18.78
N ILE A 507 16.36 24.40 19.83
CA ILE A 507 15.71 23.10 19.98
C ILE A 507 14.44 23.23 20.80
N GLN A 508 13.33 22.77 20.25
CA GLN A 508 12.03 22.76 20.91
C GLN A 508 11.46 21.34 20.95
N CYS A 509 10.88 20.99 22.10
CA CYS A 509 10.12 19.75 22.25
C CYS A 509 8.64 20.11 22.25
N ILE A 510 7.94 19.69 21.21
CA ILE A 510 6.53 20.00 21.02
C ILE A 510 5.65 18.73 21.10
N GLY A 511 4.33 18.92 21.02
CA GLY A 511 3.36 17.86 21.13
C GLY A 511 2.95 17.54 22.57
N ARG A 512 1.82 16.84 22.73
CA ARG A 512 1.24 16.50 24.04
C ARG A 512 2.20 15.67 24.92
N ASN A 513 2.95 14.78 24.28
CA ASN A 513 3.87 13.86 24.92
C ASN A 513 5.31 14.39 24.99
N LYS A 514 5.58 15.59 24.43
CA LYS A 514 6.92 16.17 24.27
C LYS A 514 7.90 15.21 23.58
N ASP A 515 7.44 14.49 22.57
CA ASP A 515 8.18 13.49 21.80
C ASP A 515 8.46 13.91 20.36
N THR A 516 8.13 15.17 20.04
CA THR A 516 8.39 15.74 18.71
C THR A 516 9.49 16.81 18.82
N LEU A 517 10.59 16.57 18.11
CA LEU A 517 11.68 17.52 17.95
C LEU A 517 11.29 18.59 16.91
N LYS A 518 11.44 19.86 17.25
CA LYS A 518 11.35 20.98 16.32
C LYS A 518 12.61 21.81 16.41
N ILE A 519 13.22 22.09 15.25
CA ILE A 519 14.33 23.05 15.09
C ILE A 519 13.88 24.09 14.07
N GLU A 520 14.10 25.38 14.37
CA GLU A 520 13.79 26.46 13.43
C GLU A 520 15.07 27.21 13.10
N LYS A 521 15.49 27.18 11.83
CA LYS A 521 16.73 27.79 11.37
C LYS A 521 16.58 28.34 9.96
N ASN A 522 17.08 29.56 9.73
CA ASN A 522 17.06 30.25 8.44
C ASN A 522 15.66 30.35 7.79
N GLY A 523 14.59 30.37 8.62
CA GLY A 523 13.21 30.41 8.17
C GLY A 523 12.72 29.10 7.54
N ILE A 524 13.32 27.98 7.93
CA ILE A 524 12.91 26.61 7.63
C ILE A 524 12.66 25.90 8.95
N VAL A 525 11.58 25.12 9.04
CA VAL A 525 11.24 24.31 10.20
C VAL A 525 11.63 22.85 9.92
N TYR A 526 12.37 22.25 10.84
CA TYR A 526 12.78 20.86 10.79
C TYR A 526 12.04 20.11 11.90
N ILE A 527 11.31 19.05 11.55
CA ILE A 527 10.46 18.30 12.48
C ILE A 527 10.81 16.82 12.44
N LYS A 528 10.98 16.23 13.63
CA LYS A 528 11.06 14.77 13.79
C LYS A 528 10.04 14.31 14.82
N PHE A 529 9.06 13.51 14.38
CA PHE A 529 8.09 12.87 15.26
C PHE A 529 8.72 11.68 16.00
N PHE A 530 8.17 11.34 17.16
CA PHE A 530 8.58 10.19 17.98
C PHE A 530 10.09 10.14 18.29
N ALA A 531 10.67 11.30 18.61
CA ALA A 531 12.11 11.52 18.73
C ALA A 531 12.61 11.57 20.18
N LYS A 532 12.00 10.85 21.13
CA LYS A 532 12.35 10.94 22.58
C LYS A 532 13.83 10.73 22.86
N ASP A 533 14.43 9.70 22.24
CA ASP A 533 15.83 9.35 22.49
C ASP A 533 16.76 10.45 21.94
N ILE A 534 16.50 10.92 20.71
CA ILE A 534 17.26 12.02 20.09
C ILE A 534 17.12 13.32 20.88
N ILE A 535 15.91 13.64 21.37
CA ILE A 535 15.66 14.80 22.22
C ILE A 535 16.46 14.69 23.50
N PHE A 536 16.49 13.51 24.13
CA PHE A 536 17.26 13.28 25.34
C PHE A 536 18.76 13.52 25.10
N ASP A 537 19.33 12.98 24.01
CA ASP A 537 20.74 13.17 23.67
C ASP A 537 21.07 14.64 23.38
N LEU A 538 20.23 15.31 22.59
CA LEU A 538 20.39 16.73 22.27
C LEU A 538 20.33 17.64 23.52
N MET A 539 19.48 17.31 24.50
CA MET A 539 19.36 18.08 25.74
C MET A 539 20.55 17.93 26.69
N GLN A 540 21.39 16.91 26.54
CA GLN A 540 22.63 16.76 27.30
C GLN A 540 23.74 17.70 26.79
N ILE A 541 23.67 18.14 25.54
CA ILE A 541 24.66 18.99 24.89
C ILE A 541 24.43 20.44 25.29
N LYS A 542 25.45 21.08 25.87
CA LYS A 542 25.40 22.48 26.35
C LYS A 542 26.01 23.49 25.40
N ASN A 543 26.79 23.00 24.41
CA ASN A 543 27.51 23.80 23.45
C ASN A 543 26.75 23.85 22.11
N ASP A 544 27.18 24.75 21.23
CA ASP A 544 26.75 24.72 19.85
C ASP A 544 27.11 23.35 19.22
N MET A 545 26.22 22.84 18.41
CA MET A 545 26.41 21.56 17.73
C MET A 545 26.28 21.72 16.22
N LYS A 546 27.01 20.92 15.48
CA LYS A 546 26.88 20.81 14.03
C LYS A 546 26.07 19.56 13.72
N ILE A 547 24.94 19.72 13.05
CA ILE A 547 24.08 18.59 12.68
C ILE A 547 23.95 18.48 11.17
N THR A 548 23.84 17.23 10.70
CA THR A 548 23.46 16.92 9.33
C THR A 548 22.13 16.18 9.39
N ILE A 549 21.17 16.62 8.60
CA ILE A 549 19.80 16.08 8.57
C ILE A 549 19.55 15.49 7.19
N VAL A 550 18.88 14.33 7.13
CA VAL A 550 18.22 13.84 5.93
C VAL A 550 16.71 13.78 6.17
N GLY A 551 15.93 14.22 5.19
CA GLY A 551 14.48 14.27 5.33
C GLY A 551 13.75 14.57 4.03
N THR A 552 12.42 14.69 4.11
CA THR A 552 11.54 15.00 2.98
C THR A 552 10.97 16.40 3.11
N ALA A 553 10.71 17.03 1.95
CA ALA A 553 10.14 18.35 1.86
C ALA A 553 8.67 18.38 2.30
N ASN A 554 8.26 19.43 2.98
CA ASN A 554 6.87 19.70 3.31
C ASN A 554 6.61 21.20 3.37
N MET A 555 5.34 21.59 3.32
CA MET A 555 4.87 22.95 3.59
C MET A 555 3.88 22.89 4.74
N ASN A 556 4.07 23.77 5.73
CA ASN A 556 3.08 24.00 6.78
C ASN A 556 2.28 25.25 6.46
N GLU A 557 0.99 25.11 6.30
CA GLU A 557 0.07 26.22 6.15
C GLU A 557 -0.67 26.45 7.47
N TRP A 558 -0.48 27.62 8.05
CA TRP A 558 -1.16 28.01 9.28
C TRP A 558 -1.61 29.46 9.18
N MET A 559 -2.92 29.71 9.31
CA MET A 559 -3.53 31.06 9.21
C MET A 559 -3.10 31.84 7.95
N GLY A 560 -2.99 31.15 6.81
CA GLY A 560 -2.56 31.73 5.53
C GLY A 560 -1.06 32.00 5.39
N ASN A 561 -0.25 31.64 6.40
CA ASN A 561 1.21 31.69 6.31
C ASN A 561 1.75 30.30 5.89
N ILE A 562 2.50 30.25 4.79
CA ILE A 562 3.15 29.05 4.32
C ILE A 562 4.60 29.05 4.77
N THR A 563 5.02 28.02 5.50
CA THR A 563 6.38 27.88 6.02
C THR A 563 7.01 26.60 5.44
N PRO A 564 8.21 26.70 4.83
CA PRO A 564 8.93 25.53 4.36
C PRO A 564 9.35 24.64 5.53
N GLN A 565 9.13 23.33 5.40
CA GLN A 565 9.47 22.33 6.40
C GLN A 565 10.29 21.19 5.82
N ILE A 566 11.09 20.55 6.67
CA ILE A 566 11.68 19.24 6.40
C ILE A 566 11.24 18.27 7.50
N PHE A 567 10.59 17.18 7.11
CA PHE A 567 10.35 16.07 8.01
C PHE A 567 11.61 15.19 8.10
N ILE A 568 12.25 15.23 9.24
CA ILE A 568 13.54 14.56 9.49
C ILE A 568 13.33 13.04 9.50
N LYS A 569 13.99 12.32 8.59
CA LYS A 569 14.12 10.86 8.61
C LYS A 569 15.24 10.43 9.54
N ASP A 570 16.41 11.10 9.43
CA ASP A 570 17.57 10.78 10.27
C ASP A 570 18.42 12.03 10.53
N ILE A 571 19.24 11.97 11.59
CA ILE A 571 20.07 13.09 12.04
C ILE A 571 21.41 12.58 12.53
N GLU A 572 22.50 13.21 12.09
CA GLU A 572 23.84 13.03 12.63
C GLU A 572 24.22 14.27 13.44
N ILE A 573 24.71 14.06 14.66
CA ILE A 573 25.07 15.13 15.58
C ILE A 573 26.57 15.08 15.81
N LYS A 574 27.25 16.23 15.68
CA LYS A 574 28.66 16.41 16.03
C LYS A 574 28.80 17.61 16.95
N GLU A 575 29.37 17.40 18.13
CA GLU A 575 29.70 18.49 19.02
C GLU A 575 30.78 19.37 18.38
N ILE A 576 30.65 20.69 18.55
CA ILE A 576 31.71 21.62 18.16
C ILE A 576 32.63 21.74 19.36
N ASP A 577 33.85 21.21 19.27
CA ASP A 577 34.87 21.41 20.30
C ASP A 577 35.14 22.92 20.50
N ALA A 578 34.91 23.39 21.72
CA ALA A 578 35.08 24.81 22.11
C ALA A 578 36.55 25.30 22.02
N LEU A 579 37.49 24.45 21.56
CA LEU A 579 38.92 24.72 21.48
C LEU A 579 39.45 24.94 20.03
N ALA A 580 38.53 25.06 19.03
CA ALA A 580 38.95 25.25 17.63
C ALA A 580 38.82 26.72 17.15
N PHE A 581 39.09 27.70 18.01
CA PHE A 581 39.20 29.12 17.67
C PHE A 581 40.58 29.68 18.05
#